data_daae36789b85537889fc096d0a9ec320
#
_entry.id   daae36789b85537889fc096d0a9ec320
#
_cell.length_a   1.000
_cell.length_b   1.000
_cell.length_c   1.000
_cell.angle_alpha   90.00
_cell.angle_beta   90.00
_cell.angle_gamma   90.00
#
_symmetry.space_group_name_H-M   'P 1'
#
loop_
_entity.id
_entity.type
_entity.pdbx_description
1 polymer ?
#
loop_
_entity_poly.entity_id
_entity_poly.type
_entity_poly.pdbx_seq_one_letter_code
_entity_poly.pdbx_strand_id
1 'polypeptide(L)'
;MKTKARTLLGAATVALLTASTAMARPDQERVRWESFVGNIRTGAAGAVGSGTGAVNAAGAPWVATRGDARVNLASGNLRFRIKGLVLADTIFVGTPGNNPEVVGTLVCDTDGSAGGGNSVLVSTPPVPLSAQGDADFNGNLGSLPAACVNEPDIAFLVRSVTGVYFAAAIVREP
;
A
#
# COMPACT_ATOMS: atom_id res chain seq x y z
N MET A 1 59.33 54.74 26.00
CA MET A 1 58.01 54.01 26.10
C MET A 1 57.99 52.90 25.05
N LYS A 2 57.99 51.61 25.46
CA LYS A 2 58.02 50.47 24.56
C LYS A 2 56.64 49.82 24.56
N THR A 3 55.95 49.89 23.45
CA THR A 3 54.61 49.30 23.26
C THR A 3 54.76 47.85 22.79
N LYS A 4 54.28 46.86 23.58
CA LYS A 4 54.30 45.43 23.21
C LYS A 4 53.01 45.12 22.46
N ALA A 5 53.15 44.71 21.19
CA ALA A 5 52.04 44.11 20.42
C ALA A 5 51.80 42.68 20.89
N ARG A 6 50.58 42.35 21.23
CA ARG A 6 50.08 41.00 21.54
C ARG A 6 49.40 40.44 20.27
N THR A 7 49.98 39.40 19.73
CA THR A 7 49.39 38.62 18.62
C THR A 7 48.44 37.61 19.22
N LEU A 8 47.14 37.71 18.88
CA LEU A 8 46.13 36.74 19.19
C LEU A 8 46.08 35.69 18.08
N LEU A 9 46.51 34.45 18.38
CA LEU A 9 46.29 33.30 17.52
C LEU A 9 44.84 32.84 17.71
N GLY A 10 43.99 33.02 16.71
CA GLY A 10 42.66 32.45 16.64
C GLY A 10 42.73 31.00 16.17
N ALA A 11 42.36 30.06 17.02
CA ALA A 11 42.18 28.64 16.66
C ALA A 11 40.84 28.50 15.94
N ALA A 12 40.87 28.18 14.65
CA ALA A 12 39.68 27.82 13.89
C ALA A 12 39.33 26.34 14.15
N THR A 13 38.25 26.10 14.87
CA THR A 13 37.73 24.75 15.09
C THR A 13 36.88 24.37 13.87
N VAL A 14 37.36 23.45 13.05
CA VAL A 14 36.61 22.86 11.95
C VAL A 14 35.71 21.77 12.53
N ALA A 15 34.41 22.03 12.61
CA ALA A 15 33.40 21.04 12.94
C ALA A 15 33.15 20.13 11.73
N LEU A 16 33.63 18.88 11.79
CA LEU A 16 33.25 17.84 10.84
C LEU A 16 31.79 17.44 11.13
N LEU A 17 30.87 17.85 10.28
CA LEU A 17 29.52 17.31 10.20
C LEU A 17 29.62 15.91 9.57
N THR A 18 29.59 14.87 10.38
CA THR A 18 29.38 13.50 9.91
C THR A 18 27.92 13.35 9.54
N ALA A 19 27.61 13.37 8.25
CA ALA A 19 26.30 12.98 7.75
C ALA A 19 26.12 11.47 8.03
N SER A 20 25.33 11.14 9.05
CA SER A 20 24.87 9.77 9.27
C SER A 20 23.90 9.41 8.16
N THR A 21 24.35 8.66 7.17
CA THR A 21 23.46 7.96 6.25
C THR A 21 22.72 6.90 7.05
N ALA A 22 21.48 7.18 7.40
CA ALA A 22 20.58 6.16 7.95
C ALA A 22 20.44 5.06 6.89
N MET A 23 21.11 3.94 7.09
CA MET A 23 20.86 2.74 6.28
C MET A 23 19.44 2.27 6.61
N ALA A 24 18.55 2.36 5.63
CA ALA A 24 17.22 1.78 5.73
C ALA A 24 17.36 0.29 6.08
N ARG A 25 16.65 -0.15 7.12
CA ARG A 25 16.67 -1.56 7.53
C ARG A 25 16.00 -2.38 6.42
N PRO A 26 16.62 -3.46 5.93
CA PRO A 26 16.07 -4.26 4.84
C PRO A 26 14.69 -4.87 5.16
N ASP A 27 14.32 -4.95 6.44
CA ASP A 27 13.03 -5.47 6.87
C ASP A 27 11.87 -4.47 6.65
N GLN A 28 12.13 -3.16 6.57
CA GLN A 28 11.13 -2.13 6.25
C GLN A 28 10.78 -2.06 4.77
N GLU A 29 11.55 -2.71 3.91
CA GLU A 29 11.30 -2.75 2.47
C GLU A 29 10.22 -3.76 2.06
N ARG A 30 9.81 -4.66 2.95
CA ARG A 30 8.84 -5.72 2.65
C ARG A 30 7.61 -5.59 3.52
N VAL A 31 6.47 -5.39 2.88
CA VAL A 31 5.17 -5.43 3.54
C VAL A 31 4.46 -6.72 3.14
N ARG A 32 3.84 -7.38 4.12
CA ARG A 32 3.13 -8.63 3.94
C ARG A 32 1.75 -8.57 4.59
N TRP A 33 0.77 -9.09 3.89
CA TRP A 33 -0.59 -9.30 4.33
C TRP A 33 -0.92 -10.79 4.24
N GLU A 34 -1.48 -11.37 5.29
CA GLU A 34 -1.72 -12.82 5.36
C GLU A 34 -3.20 -13.21 5.27
N SER A 35 -4.09 -12.24 5.31
CA SER A 35 -5.51 -12.50 5.23
C SER A 35 -6.22 -11.43 4.44
N PHE A 36 -7.18 -11.85 3.63
CA PHE A 36 -8.12 -10.97 2.97
C PHE A 36 -9.49 -11.08 3.65
N VAL A 37 -10.07 -9.94 3.94
CA VAL A 37 -11.45 -9.83 4.42
C VAL A 37 -12.28 -9.21 3.31
N GLY A 38 -13.34 -9.89 2.92
CA GLY A 38 -14.33 -9.34 1.99
C GLY A 38 -15.01 -8.12 2.58
N ASN A 39 -15.49 -7.21 1.75
CA ASN A 39 -16.18 -6.02 2.20
C ASN A 39 -17.56 -6.40 2.78
N ILE A 40 -17.77 -6.09 4.06
CA ILE A 40 -19.07 -6.20 4.74
C ILE A 40 -19.79 -4.86 4.84
N ARG A 41 -19.05 -3.75 4.74
CA ARG A 41 -19.59 -2.39 4.62
C ARG A 41 -19.56 -1.98 3.16
N THR A 42 -20.65 -1.44 2.67
CA THR A 42 -20.81 -1.09 1.26
C THR A 42 -20.67 0.41 1.02
N GLY A 43 -20.24 0.77 -0.19
CA GLY A 43 -20.13 2.16 -0.62
C GLY A 43 -19.10 2.97 0.19
N ALA A 44 -19.33 4.26 0.36
CA ALA A 44 -18.41 5.18 1.02
C ALA A 44 -18.21 4.90 2.52
N ALA A 45 -19.18 4.26 3.19
CA ALA A 45 -19.05 3.89 4.61
C ALA A 45 -17.95 2.83 4.86
N GLY A 46 -17.51 2.14 3.82
CA GLY A 46 -16.40 1.19 3.86
C GLY A 46 -15.16 1.67 3.10
N ALA A 47 -15.04 2.95 2.78
CA ALA A 47 -13.91 3.46 2.01
C ALA A 47 -12.57 3.24 2.72
N VAL A 48 -11.54 2.94 1.94
CA VAL A 48 -10.14 2.82 2.38
C VAL A 48 -9.31 3.87 1.68
N GLY A 49 -8.52 4.60 2.45
CA GLY A 49 -7.74 5.73 1.96
C GLY A 49 -8.46 7.06 2.15
N SER A 50 -7.81 8.15 1.75
CA SER A 50 -8.19 9.56 1.98
C SER A 50 -8.33 10.33 0.68
N GLY A 51 -9.18 11.36 0.71
CA GLY A 51 -9.34 12.34 -0.35
C GLY A 51 -9.68 11.69 -1.70
N THR A 52 -9.03 12.15 -2.77
CA THR A 52 -9.25 11.62 -4.14
C THR A 52 -8.71 10.22 -4.35
N GLY A 53 -7.84 9.74 -3.44
CA GLY A 53 -7.32 8.37 -3.42
C GLY A 53 -8.15 7.39 -2.60
N ALA A 54 -9.27 7.82 -2.03
CA ALA A 54 -10.17 6.93 -1.30
C ALA A 54 -10.86 5.95 -2.25
N VAL A 55 -10.82 4.66 -1.89
CA VAL A 55 -11.43 3.57 -2.66
C VAL A 55 -12.68 3.08 -1.94
N ASN A 56 -13.83 3.25 -2.54
CA ASN A 56 -15.10 2.80 -1.97
C ASN A 56 -15.23 1.27 -2.01
N ALA A 57 -15.94 0.72 -1.02
CA ALA A 57 -16.35 -0.67 -1.04
C ALA A 57 -17.40 -0.93 -2.14
N ALA A 58 -17.46 -2.16 -2.64
CA ALA A 58 -18.50 -2.58 -3.57
C ALA A 58 -19.90 -2.45 -2.95
N GLY A 59 -20.93 -2.30 -3.80
CA GLY A 59 -22.31 -2.11 -3.36
C GLY A 59 -22.98 -3.37 -2.80
N ALA A 60 -22.36 -4.54 -2.98
CA ALA A 60 -22.78 -5.80 -2.39
C ALA A 60 -21.66 -6.37 -1.50
N PRO A 61 -21.98 -7.15 -0.46
CA PRO A 61 -20.98 -7.79 0.37
C PRO A 61 -20.28 -8.93 -0.37
N TRP A 62 -18.98 -9.06 -0.12
CA TRP A 62 -18.12 -10.09 -0.66
C TRP A 62 -17.45 -10.88 0.46
N VAL A 63 -17.09 -12.10 0.18
CA VAL A 63 -16.27 -12.94 1.05
C VAL A 63 -15.07 -13.46 0.27
N ALA A 64 -13.98 -13.71 0.98
CA ALA A 64 -12.82 -14.41 0.47
C ALA A 64 -12.51 -15.56 1.43
N THR A 65 -12.20 -16.75 0.89
CA THR A 65 -11.87 -17.90 1.72
C THR A 65 -10.48 -17.78 2.32
N ARG A 66 -9.52 -17.28 1.54
CA ARG A 66 -8.14 -17.04 1.96
C ARG A 66 -7.44 -16.15 0.94
N GLY A 67 -6.32 -15.57 1.37
CA GLY A 67 -5.45 -14.82 0.48
C GLY A 67 -4.22 -14.31 1.19
N ASP A 68 -3.22 -13.98 0.42
CA ASP A 68 -1.99 -13.34 0.86
C ASP A 68 -1.54 -12.30 -0.17
N ALA A 69 -0.87 -11.26 0.29
CA ALA A 69 -0.17 -10.33 -0.57
C ALA A 69 1.18 -9.95 0.05
N ARG A 70 2.13 -9.61 -0.79
CA ARG A 70 3.42 -9.09 -0.37
C ARG A 70 3.97 -8.14 -1.41
N VAL A 71 4.61 -7.09 -0.96
CA VAL A 71 5.29 -6.11 -1.79
C VAL A 71 6.69 -5.85 -1.25
N ASN A 72 7.64 -5.67 -2.15
CA ASN A 72 8.92 -5.06 -1.82
C ASN A 72 8.85 -3.60 -2.25
N LEU A 73 8.88 -2.69 -1.27
CA LEU A 73 8.67 -1.25 -1.50
C LEU A 73 9.83 -0.61 -2.29
N ALA A 74 11.06 -1.12 -2.15
CA ALA A 74 12.21 -0.60 -2.86
C ALA A 74 12.22 -1.00 -4.34
N SER A 75 11.80 -2.23 -4.67
CA SER A 75 11.86 -2.76 -6.03
C SER A 75 10.53 -2.72 -6.77
N GLY A 76 9.41 -2.50 -6.09
CA GLY A 76 8.06 -2.58 -6.65
C GLY A 76 7.60 -4.01 -6.98
N ASN A 77 8.36 -5.05 -6.59
CA ASN A 77 7.93 -6.42 -6.79
C ASN A 77 6.73 -6.74 -5.92
N LEU A 78 5.62 -7.10 -6.54
CA LEU A 78 4.36 -7.43 -5.89
C LEU A 78 3.91 -8.83 -6.27
N ARG A 79 3.43 -9.55 -5.27
CA ARG A 79 2.67 -10.78 -5.46
C ARG A 79 1.42 -10.73 -4.60
N PHE A 80 0.28 -11.09 -5.18
CA PHE A 80 -0.90 -11.42 -4.39
C PHE A 80 -1.56 -12.69 -4.88
N ARG A 81 -2.30 -13.34 -3.99
CA ARG A 81 -3.15 -14.48 -4.29
C ARG A 81 -4.42 -14.34 -3.47
N ILE A 82 -5.56 -14.55 -4.09
CA ILE A 82 -6.86 -14.62 -3.42
C ILE A 82 -7.61 -15.85 -3.89
N LYS A 83 -8.36 -16.47 -3.00
CA LYS A 83 -9.17 -17.66 -3.24
C LYS A 83 -10.58 -17.47 -2.74
N GLY A 84 -11.55 -17.92 -3.52
CA GLY A 84 -12.95 -17.89 -3.16
C GLY A 84 -13.49 -16.47 -2.94
N LEU A 85 -13.06 -15.49 -3.76
CA LEU A 85 -13.59 -14.14 -3.76
C LEU A 85 -14.94 -14.14 -4.48
N VAL A 86 -16.01 -14.21 -3.71
CA VAL A 86 -17.36 -14.36 -4.23
C VAL A 86 -18.34 -13.44 -3.49
N LEU A 87 -19.49 -13.19 -4.12
CA LEU A 87 -20.59 -12.47 -3.51
C LEU A 87 -21.16 -13.26 -2.34
N ALA A 88 -21.41 -12.58 -1.22
CA ALA A 88 -21.98 -13.15 0.00
C ALA A 88 -23.49 -13.00 0.07
N ASP A 89 -24.06 -12.10 -0.72
CA ASP A 89 -25.47 -11.81 -0.81
C ASP A 89 -25.84 -11.52 -2.27
N THR A 90 -27.06 -11.52 -2.65
CA THR A 90 -27.61 -11.37 -3.99
C THR A 90 -28.01 -12.70 -4.64
N ILE A 91 -28.64 -12.64 -5.79
CA ILE A 91 -28.97 -13.83 -6.61
C ILE A 91 -27.73 -14.54 -7.18
N PHE A 92 -26.54 -13.90 -7.06
CA PHE A 92 -25.25 -14.44 -7.53
C PHE A 92 -24.36 -14.94 -6.37
N VAL A 93 -24.94 -15.20 -5.18
CA VAL A 93 -24.19 -15.69 -4.01
C VAL A 93 -23.32 -16.91 -4.38
N GLY A 94 -22.09 -16.94 -3.87
CA GLY A 94 -21.13 -18.01 -4.15
C GLY A 94 -20.41 -17.92 -5.50
N THR A 95 -20.64 -16.84 -6.26
CA THR A 95 -19.96 -16.58 -7.53
C THR A 95 -19.37 -15.16 -7.55
N PRO A 96 -18.40 -14.85 -8.42
CA PRO A 96 -17.93 -13.49 -8.62
C PRO A 96 -18.90 -12.60 -9.44
N GLY A 97 -20.10 -13.09 -9.76
CA GLY A 97 -21.04 -12.37 -10.62
C GLY A 97 -20.45 -12.05 -12.01
N ASN A 98 -20.69 -10.83 -12.47
CA ASN A 98 -20.21 -10.37 -13.78
C ASN A 98 -18.79 -9.73 -13.71
N ASN A 99 -17.92 -10.17 -12.78
CA ASN A 99 -16.57 -9.64 -12.65
C ASN A 99 -15.54 -10.68 -13.13
N PRO A 100 -15.14 -10.63 -14.42
CA PRO A 100 -14.18 -11.60 -14.99
C PRO A 100 -12.73 -11.28 -14.58
N GLU A 101 -12.48 -10.09 -14.04
CA GLU A 101 -11.14 -9.59 -13.71
C GLU A 101 -11.15 -8.77 -12.43
N VAL A 102 -10.00 -8.76 -11.76
CA VAL A 102 -9.73 -7.93 -10.58
C VAL A 102 -8.39 -7.20 -10.75
N VAL A 103 -8.20 -6.18 -9.93
CA VAL A 103 -6.97 -5.40 -9.85
C VAL A 103 -6.48 -5.42 -8.41
N GLY A 104 -5.24 -5.83 -8.19
CA GLY A 104 -4.55 -5.65 -6.90
C GLY A 104 -4.08 -4.20 -6.77
N THR A 105 -4.37 -3.54 -5.66
CA THR A 105 -4.04 -2.12 -5.47
C THR A 105 -3.41 -1.88 -4.11
N LEU A 106 -2.23 -1.26 -4.11
CA LEU A 106 -1.67 -0.61 -2.93
C LEU A 106 -2.36 0.74 -2.75
N VAL A 107 -2.85 1.00 -1.55
CA VAL A 107 -3.32 2.32 -1.12
C VAL A 107 -2.28 2.82 -0.14
N CYS A 108 -1.47 3.78 -0.54
CA CYS A 108 -0.38 4.34 0.24
C CYS A 108 -0.83 5.64 0.88
N ASP A 109 -0.34 5.93 2.10
CA ASP A 109 -0.77 7.08 2.90
C ASP A 109 -2.30 7.05 3.11
N THR A 110 -2.77 6.02 3.82
CA THR A 110 -4.22 5.76 3.95
C THR A 110 -4.96 6.83 4.74
N ASP A 111 -4.27 7.58 5.59
CA ASP A 111 -4.83 8.70 6.36
C ASP A 111 -4.62 10.07 5.69
N GLY A 112 -3.80 10.16 4.64
CA GLY A 112 -3.49 11.40 3.93
C GLY A 112 -2.46 12.29 4.64
N SER A 113 -1.70 11.76 5.62
CA SER A 113 -0.79 12.54 6.46
C SER A 113 0.52 12.95 5.79
N ALA A 114 0.93 12.23 4.73
CA ALA A 114 2.15 12.52 3.95
C ALA A 114 2.10 13.85 3.18
N GLY A 115 0.96 14.50 3.17
CA GLY A 115 0.73 15.81 2.57
C GLY A 115 -0.30 15.78 1.44
N GLY A 116 -1.12 16.83 1.40
CA GLY A 116 -2.17 16.96 0.40
C GLY A 116 -3.49 16.25 0.73
N GLY A 117 -3.58 15.48 1.81
CA GLY A 117 -4.82 14.84 2.26
C GLY A 117 -5.35 13.74 1.36
N ASN A 118 -4.52 13.18 0.47
CA ASN A 118 -4.94 12.21 -0.52
C ASN A 118 -4.04 10.97 -0.51
N SER A 119 -4.63 9.80 -0.44
CA SER A 119 -3.91 8.54 -0.66
C SER A 119 -3.44 8.40 -2.10
N VAL A 120 -2.35 7.67 -2.30
CA VAL A 120 -1.78 7.36 -3.61
C VAL A 120 -2.06 5.90 -3.96
N LEU A 121 -2.61 5.66 -5.14
CA LEU A 121 -2.97 4.33 -5.60
C LEU A 121 -1.95 3.79 -6.61
N VAL A 122 -1.44 2.58 -6.36
CA VAL A 122 -0.59 1.85 -7.30
C VAL A 122 -1.22 0.49 -7.57
N SER A 123 -1.54 0.22 -8.83
CA SER A 123 -2.35 -0.93 -9.21
C SER A 123 -1.62 -1.88 -10.16
N THR A 124 -1.95 -3.16 -10.07
CA THR A 124 -1.55 -4.15 -11.08
C THR A 124 -2.32 -3.92 -12.38
N PRO A 125 -1.87 -4.49 -13.50
CA PRO A 125 -2.77 -4.76 -14.62
C PRO A 125 -3.99 -5.59 -14.17
N PRO A 126 -5.09 -5.60 -14.94
CA PRO A 126 -6.20 -6.53 -14.71
C PRO A 126 -5.71 -7.99 -14.67
N VAL A 127 -6.25 -8.73 -13.71
CA VAL A 127 -5.91 -10.13 -13.45
C VAL A 127 -7.18 -10.96 -13.59
N PRO A 128 -7.19 -12.04 -14.38
CA PRO A 128 -8.35 -12.89 -14.52
C PRO A 128 -8.86 -13.42 -13.18
N LEU A 129 -10.17 -13.33 -12.97
CA LEU A 129 -10.86 -13.91 -11.82
C LEU A 129 -11.64 -15.14 -12.29
N SER A 130 -11.32 -16.31 -11.71
CA SER A 130 -12.00 -17.54 -12.07
C SER A 130 -13.47 -17.55 -11.62
N ALA A 131 -14.27 -18.45 -12.15
CA ALA A 131 -15.65 -18.64 -11.73
C ALA A 131 -15.76 -19.02 -10.22
N GLN A 132 -14.70 -19.54 -9.62
CA GLN A 132 -14.59 -19.86 -8.21
C GLN A 132 -14.10 -18.70 -7.36
N GLY A 133 -13.83 -17.52 -7.97
CA GLY A 133 -13.31 -16.36 -7.28
C GLY A 133 -11.81 -16.43 -6.97
N ASP A 134 -11.04 -17.13 -7.81
CA ASP A 134 -9.60 -17.26 -7.63
C ASP A 134 -8.85 -16.33 -8.57
N ALA A 135 -7.88 -15.58 -8.04
CA ALA A 135 -6.94 -14.78 -8.82
C ALA A 135 -5.56 -14.82 -8.19
N ASP A 136 -4.53 -14.74 -9.02
CA ASP A 136 -3.16 -14.55 -8.57
C ASP A 136 -2.37 -13.64 -9.53
N PHE A 137 -1.43 -12.89 -8.96
CA PHE A 137 -0.51 -12.01 -9.66
C PHE A 137 0.89 -12.14 -9.08
N ASN A 138 1.87 -12.12 -9.96
CA ASN A 138 3.28 -12.01 -9.58
C ASN A 138 3.99 -11.18 -10.65
N GLY A 139 4.40 -9.97 -10.28
CA GLY A 139 5.01 -9.03 -11.22
C GLY A 139 5.67 -7.85 -10.53
N ASN A 140 6.08 -6.89 -11.33
CA ASN A 140 6.72 -5.67 -10.87
C ASN A 140 5.86 -4.45 -11.25
N LEU A 141 5.62 -3.57 -10.29
CA LEU A 141 4.84 -2.34 -10.46
C LEU A 141 5.70 -1.13 -10.86
N GLY A 142 7.02 -1.34 -11.03
CA GLY A 142 7.97 -0.24 -11.23
C GLY A 142 8.35 0.47 -9.93
N SER A 143 8.90 1.67 -10.07
CA SER A 143 9.21 2.51 -8.91
C SER A 143 7.95 2.96 -8.21
N LEU A 144 7.86 2.69 -6.92
CA LEU A 144 6.73 3.12 -6.12
C LEU A 144 6.85 4.60 -5.73
N PRO A 145 5.73 5.33 -5.64
CA PRO A 145 5.70 6.70 -5.13
C PRO A 145 6.28 6.82 -3.72
N ALA A 146 6.78 8.01 -3.37
CA ALA A 146 7.37 8.28 -2.06
C ALA A 146 6.38 8.01 -0.90
N ALA A 147 5.09 8.27 -1.10
CA ALA A 147 4.03 7.97 -0.14
C ALA A 147 3.92 6.47 0.19
N CYS A 148 4.34 5.58 -0.71
CA CYS A 148 4.38 4.14 -0.44
C CYS A 148 5.64 3.67 0.29
N VAL A 149 6.73 4.46 0.24
CA VAL A 149 8.05 4.06 0.76
C VAL A 149 8.34 4.72 2.11
N ASN A 150 7.93 5.97 2.27
CA ASN A 150 8.25 6.78 3.44
C ASN A 150 7.16 6.75 4.52
N GLU A 151 5.94 6.33 4.16
CA GLU A 151 4.80 6.26 5.07
C GLU A 151 4.44 4.79 5.37
N PRO A 152 4.27 4.41 6.65
CA PRO A 152 4.03 3.02 7.03
C PRO A 152 2.58 2.56 6.81
N ASP A 153 1.64 3.48 6.65
CA ASP A 153 0.22 3.18 6.55
C ASP A 153 -0.21 2.85 5.12
N ILE A 154 0.03 1.60 4.77
CA ILE A 154 -0.27 1.03 3.46
C ILE A 154 -1.35 -0.06 3.60
N ALA A 155 -2.41 0.04 2.80
CA ALA A 155 -3.40 -1.04 2.64
C ALA A 155 -3.23 -1.72 1.29
N PHE A 156 -3.65 -2.98 1.21
CA PHE A 156 -3.75 -3.70 -0.05
C PHE A 156 -5.20 -4.11 -0.29
N LEU A 157 -5.71 -3.78 -1.47
CA LEU A 157 -7.08 -4.05 -1.88
C LEU A 157 -7.14 -4.93 -3.13
N VAL A 158 -8.15 -5.79 -3.21
CA VAL A 158 -8.57 -6.43 -4.45
C VAL A 158 -9.83 -5.72 -4.92
N ARG A 159 -9.74 -5.10 -6.10
CA ARG A 159 -10.79 -4.21 -6.65
C ARG A 159 -11.35 -4.74 -7.96
N SER A 160 -12.53 -4.23 -8.32
CA SER A 160 -12.99 -4.27 -9.70
C SER A 160 -12.11 -3.38 -10.60
N VAL A 161 -12.14 -3.63 -11.88
CA VAL A 161 -11.54 -2.72 -12.88
C VAL A 161 -12.21 -1.34 -12.92
N THR A 162 -13.43 -1.23 -12.40
CA THR A 162 -14.19 0.03 -12.31
C THR A 162 -13.90 0.84 -11.05
N GLY A 163 -13.15 0.32 -10.09
CA GLY A 163 -12.59 1.09 -9.00
C GLY A 163 -13.06 0.79 -7.58
N VAL A 164 -14.17 0.03 -7.39
CA VAL A 164 -14.63 -0.38 -6.04
C VAL A 164 -13.88 -1.62 -5.56
N TYR A 165 -13.62 -1.75 -4.25
CA TYR A 165 -12.95 -2.95 -3.75
C TYR A 165 -13.94 -4.01 -3.27
N PHE A 166 -13.53 -5.27 -3.42
CA PHE A 166 -14.22 -6.47 -2.99
C PHE A 166 -13.65 -7.05 -1.71
N ALA A 167 -12.33 -6.93 -1.54
CA ALA A 167 -11.63 -7.40 -0.35
C ALA A 167 -10.46 -6.49 0.00
N ALA A 168 -10.23 -6.33 1.30
CA ALA A 168 -9.07 -5.64 1.87
C ALA A 168 -8.18 -6.64 2.61
N ALA A 169 -6.88 -6.47 2.50
CA ALA A 169 -5.93 -7.29 3.22
C ALA A 169 -5.62 -6.69 4.59
N ILE A 170 -5.58 -7.55 5.60
CA ILE A 170 -5.17 -7.18 6.96
C ILE A 170 -3.65 -7.23 7.02
N VAL A 171 -3.03 -6.11 7.38
CA VAL A 171 -1.57 -6.01 7.57
C VAL A 171 -1.16 -6.92 8.72
N ARG A 172 -0.11 -7.71 8.51
CA ARG A 172 0.68 -8.31 9.58
C ARG A 172 1.93 -7.48 9.79
N GLU A 173 2.21 -7.19 11.05
CA GLU A 173 3.50 -6.62 11.41
C GLU A 173 4.64 -7.55 10.93
N PRO A 174 5.77 -6.96 10.54
CA PRO A 174 6.96 -7.69 10.09
C PRO A 174 7.56 -8.58 11.18
#